data_b9ab1fb73c4f8fea67da4fef6ea9a120
#
_entry.id   b9ab1fb73c4f8fea67da4fef6ea9a120
#
_cell.length_a   1.000
_cell.length_b   1.000
_cell.length_c   1.000
_cell.angle_alpha   90.00
_cell.angle_beta   90.00
_cell.angle_gamma   90.00
#
_symmetry.space_group_name_H-M   'P 1'
#
loop_
_entity.id
_entity.type
_entity.pdbx_description
1 polymer ?
#
loop_
_entity_poly.entity_id
_entity_poly.type
_entity_poly.pdbx_seq_one_letter_code
_entity_poly.pdbx_strand_id
1 'polypeptide(L)' 'MTHIEAMKQGLKKVTLGEYLRGLRLCQTYMSLEKMAEKIGCAKSYLSDVENDKTMPTLSKAAVMAKAYKTSLNQMGKYL' A
#
# COMPACT_ATOMS: atom_id res chain seq x y z
N MET A 1 -24.87 -13.44 10.00
CA MET A 1 -23.55 -12.86 10.31
C MET A 1 -23.47 -11.44 9.79
N THR A 2 -23.02 -10.53 10.61
CA THR A 2 -22.86 -9.15 10.17
C THR A 2 -21.61 -9.03 9.31
N HIS A 3 -21.52 -7.93 8.56
CA HIS A 3 -20.34 -7.67 7.76
C HIS A 3 -19.06 -7.65 8.61
N ILE A 4 -19.16 -7.04 9.79
CA ILE A 4 -18.01 -6.96 10.71
C ILE A 4 -17.59 -8.35 11.19
N GLU A 5 -18.56 -9.19 11.50
CA GLU A 5 -18.28 -10.54 11.96
C GLU A 5 -17.63 -11.37 10.85
N ALA A 6 -18.10 -11.21 9.61
CA ALA A 6 -17.50 -11.89 8.48
C ALA A 6 -16.04 -11.47 8.31
N MET A 7 -15.77 -10.20 8.47
CA MET A 7 -14.40 -9.70 8.37
C MET A 7 -13.52 -10.24 9.48
N LYS A 8 -14.07 -10.39 10.68
CA LYS A 8 -13.29 -10.93 11.80
C LYS A 8 -13.03 -12.42 11.67
N GLN A 9 -13.96 -13.14 11.10
CA GLN A 9 -13.91 -14.61 11.09
C GLN A 9 -13.29 -15.19 9.82
N GLY A 10 -13.58 -14.61 8.70
CA GLY A 10 -13.19 -15.23 7.45
C GLY A 10 -12.35 -14.36 6.54
N LEU A 11 -12.44 -13.07 6.71
CA LEU A 11 -11.76 -12.16 5.81
C LEU A 11 -10.49 -11.64 6.45
N LYS A 12 -9.44 -11.61 5.67
CA LYS A 12 -8.18 -11.06 6.12
C LYS A 12 -8.34 -9.57 6.38
N LYS A 13 -7.56 -9.07 7.32
CA LYS A 13 -7.40 -7.63 7.46
C LYS A 13 -6.71 -7.14 6.20
N VAL A 14 -7.04 -5.92 5.80
CA VAL A 14 -6.36 -5.28 4.68
C VAL A 14 -4.89 -5.11 5.07
N THR A 15 -4.00 -5.57 4.21
CA THR A 15 -2.56 -5.44 4.44
C THR A 15 -2.08 -4.10 3.93
N LEU A 16 -0.86 -3.72 4.32
CA LEU A 16 -0.27 -2.49 3.82
C LEU A 16 -0.18 -2.51 2.30
N GLY A 17 0.23 -3.64 1.73
CA GLY A 17 0.33 -3.77 0.27
C GLY A 17 -1.01 -3.57 -0.42
N GLU A 18 -2.05 -4.18 0.11
CA GLU A 18 -3.40 -4.03 -0.43
C GLU A 18 -3.90 -2.60 -0.30
N TYR A 19 -3.62 -1.95 0.82
CA TYR A 19 -3.99 -0.57 1.03
C TYR A 19 -3.31 0.34 0.00
N LEU A 20 -2.01 0.17 -0.19
CA LEU A 20 -1.27 0.97 -1.16
C LEU A 20 -1.76 0.72 -2.58
N ARG A 21 -1.98 -0.54 -2.94
CA ARG A 21 -2.51 -0.86 -4.26
C ARG A 21 -3.85 -0.18 -4.50
N GLY A 22 -4.74 -0.21 -3.50
CA GLY A 22 -6.03 0.44 -3.59
C GLY A 22 -5.91 1.93 -3.82
N LEU A 23 -5.00 2.59 -3.11
CA LEU A 23 -4.75 4.01 -3.30
C LEU A 23 -4.21 4.30 -4.69
N ARG A 24 -3.28 3.46 -5.17
CA ARG A 24 -2.71 3.65 -6.49
C ARG A 24 -3.78 3.58 -7.58
N LEU A 25 -4.66 2.61 -7.48
CA LEU A 25 -5.70 2.40 -8.48
C LEU A 25 -6.85 3.39 -8.37
N CYS A 26 -7.22 3.77 -7.15
CA CYS A 26 -8.43 4.56 -6.92
C CYS A 26 -8.16 6.05 -6.66
N GLN A 27 -6.98 6.40 -6.17
CA GLN A 27 -6.65 7.78 -5.85
C GLN A 27 -5.72 8.41 -6.87
N THR A 28 -4.67 7.69 -7.26
CA THR A 28 -3.66 8.25 -8.14
C THR A 28 -3.88 7.86 -9.59
N TYR A 29 -4.58 6.77 -9.85
CA TYR A 29 -4.80 6.22 -11.18
C TYR A 29 -3.50 5.94 -11.93
N MET A 30 -2.41 5.77 -11.21
CA MET A 30 -1.12 5.50 -11.81
C MET A 30 -0.89 4.01 -12.01
N SER A 31 -0.16 3.66 -13.06
CA SER A 31 0.34 2.31 -13.23
C SER A 31 1.45 2.07 -12.21
N LEU A 32 1.78 0.81 -11.98
CA LEU A 32 2.86 0.45 -11.08
C LEU A 32 4.19 1.07 -11.55
N GLU A 33 4.40 1.05 -12.85
CA GLU A 33 5.58 1.63 -13.47
C GLU A 33 5.71 3.13 -13.21
N LYS A 34 4.61 3.85 -13.41
CA LYS A 34 4.57 5.30 -13.18
C LYS A 34 4.79 5.63 -11.71
N MET A 35 4.19 4.86 -10.83
CA MET A 35 4.36 5.08 -9.41
C MET A 35 5.80 4.83 -8.98
N ALA A 36 6.43 3.78 -9.51
CA ALA A 36 7.82 3.48 -9.22
C ALA A 36 8.75 4.61 -9.70
N GLU A 37 8.48 5.17 -10.86
CA GLU A 37 9.21 6.33 -11.37
C GLU A 37 9.06 7.53 -10.43
N LYS A 38 7.84 7.79 -9.98
CA LYS A 38 7.56 8.91 -9.11
C LYS A 38 8.29 8.79 -7.77
N ILE A 39 8.36 7.59 -7.25
CA ILE A 39 9.03 7.31 -5.97
C ILE A 39 10.55 7.24 -6.14
N GLY A 40 11.00 6.87 -7.32
CA GLY A 40 12.43 6.69 -7.59
C GLY A 40 12.94 5.32 -7.19
N CYS A 41 12.12 4.30 -7.39
CA CYS A 41 12.50 2.92 -7.07
C CYS A 41 12.23 2.00 -8.25
N ALA A 42 12.71 0.76 -8.16
CA ALA A 42 12.46 -0.23 -9.20
C ALA A 42 11.00 -0.69 -9.14
N LYS A 43 10.42 -0.96 -10.29
CA LYS A 43 9.06 -1.48 -10.39
C LYS A 43 8.92 -2.79 -9.60
N SER A 44 9.94 -3.66 -9.67
CA SER A 44 9.91 -4.94 -8.95
C SER A 44 9.87 -4.75 -7.44
N TYR A 45 10.57 -3.75 -6.92
CA TYR A 45 10.52 -3.43 -5.50
C TYR A 45 9.12 -3.00 -5.10
N LEU A 46 8.51 -2.12 -5.87
CA LEU A 46 7.18 -1.61 -5.56
C LEU A 46 6.15 -2.73 -5.65
N SER A 47 6.29 -3.60 -6.64
CA SER A 47 5.44 -4.78 -6.78
C SER A 47 5.53 -5.66 -5.53
N ASP A 48 6.75 -5.88 -5.02
CA ASP A 48 6.95 -6.67 -3.81
C ASP A 48 6.28 -6.03 -2.60
N VAL A 49 6.37 -4.72 -2.47
CA VAL A 49 5.70 -4.01 -1.38
C VAL A 49 4.18 -4.17 -1.48
N GLU A 50 3.61 -4.00 -2.66
CA GLU A 50 2.17 -4.12 -2.85
C GLU A 50 1.67 -5.56 -2.70
N ASN A 51 2.55 -6.54 -2.85
CA ASN A 51 2.21 -7.94 -2.65
C ASN A 51 2.64 -8.47 -1.27
N ASP A 52 3.04 -7.57 -0.39
CA ASP A 52 3.43 -7.90 0.98
C ASP A 52 4.63 -8.84 1.09
N LYS A 53 5.48 -8.84 0.08
CA LYS A 53 6.70 -9.63 0.09
C LYS A 53 7.84 -8.93 0.80
N THR A 54 7.76 -7.60 0.90
CA THR A 54 8.76 -6.82 1.61
C THR A 54 8.09 -5.61 2.25
N MET A 55 8.72 -5.09 3.29
CA MET A 55 8.25 -3.89 3.96
C MET A 55 9.16 -2.73 3.60
N PRO A 56 8.61 -1.55 3.32
CA PRO A 56 9.45 -0.40 3.04
C PRO A 56 10.16 0.08 4.31
N THR A 57 11.36 0.61 4.15
CA THR A 57 12.04 1.28 5.25
C THR A 57 11.28 2.56 5.58
N LEU A 58 11.57 3.15 6.74
CA LEU A 58 10.88 4.37 7.16
C LEU A 58 11.08 5.50 6.14
N SER A 59 12.29 5.67 5.63
CA SER A 59 12.56 6.72 4.64
C SER A 59 11.82 6.47 3.33
N LYS A 60 11.74 5.23 2.89
CA LYS A 60 10.97 4.89 1.68
C LYS A 60 9.48 5.06 1.93
N ALA A 61 9.01 4.69 3.11
CA ALA A 61 7.60 4.84 3.46
C ALA A 61 7.17 6.30 3.42
N ALA A 62 8.04 7.20 3.86
CA ALA A 62 7.75 8.64 3.83
C ALA A 62 7.55 9.15 2.41
N VAL A 63 8.42 8.73 1.49
CA VAL A 63 8.29 9.09 0.07
C VAL A 63 7.04 8.47 -0.52
N MET A 64 6.78 7.19 -0.20
CA MET A 64 5.61 6.50 -0.70
C MET A 64 4.31 7.14 -0.20
N ALA A 65 4.30 7.59 1.06
CA ALA A 65 3.11 8.24 1.60
C ALA A 65 2.70 9.44 0.75
N LYS A 66 3.65 10.25 0.36
CA LYS A 66 3.37 11.41 -0.50
C LYS A 66 2.90 10.97 -1.88
N ALA A 67 3.57 10.01 -2.47
CA ALA A 67 3.25 9.55 -3.82
C ALA A 67 1.88 8.89 -3.89
N TYR A 68 1.53 8.13 -2.86
CA TYR A 68 0.23 7.45 -2.77
C TYR A 68 -0.87 8.33 -2.19
N LYS A 69 -0.56 9.58 -1.86
CA LYS A 69 -1.50 10.55 -1.29
C LYS A 69 -2.08 10.08 0.05
N THR A 70 -1.20 9.58 0.90
CA THR A 70 -1.55 9.14 2.23
C THR A 70 -0.54 9.71 3.24
N SER A 71 -0.51 9.19 4.44
CA SER A 71 0.43 9.63 5.47
C SER A 71 1.06 8.43 6.16
N LEU A 72 2.18 8.66 6.83
CA LEU A 72 2.82 7.60 7.62
C LEU A 72 1.88 7.08 8.71
N ASN A 73 1.08 7.96 9.30
CA ASN A 73 0.11 7.53 10.31
C ASN A 73 -0.90 6.57 9.74
N GLN A 74 -1.43 6.86 8.55
CA GLN A 74 -2.39 5.98 7.90
C GLN A 74 -1.73 4.66 7.51
N MET A 75 -0.53 4.72 6.96
CA MET A 75 0.20 3.49 6.60
C MET A 75 0.47 2.63 7.83
N GLY A 76 0.80 3.27 8.95
CA GLY A 76 1.09 2.57 10.20
C GLY A 76 -0.07 1.74 10.72
N LYS A 77 -1.30 2.09 10.34
CA LYS A 77 -2.48 1.33 10.76
C LYS A 77 -2.55 -0.05 10.12
N TYR A 78 -1.79 -0.28 9.07
CA TYR A 78 -1.78 -1.55 8.34
C TYR A 78 -0.52 -2.38 8.59
N LEU A 79 0.28 -1.98 9.56
CA LEU A 79 1.50 -2.72 9.91
C LEU A 79 1.28 -3.81 10.98
#